data_1e39a6fbdb82832ec7433a6503fd47a8
#
_entry.id   1e39a6fbdb82832ec7433a6503fd47a8
#
_cell.length_a   1.000
_cell.length_b   1.000
_cell.length_c   1.000
_cell.angle_alpha   90.00
_cell.angle_beta   90.00
_cell.angle_gamma   90.00
#
_symmetry.space_group_name_H-M   'P 1'
#
loop_
_entity.id
_entity.type
_entity.pdbx_description
1 polymer ?
#
loop_
_entity_poly.entity_id
_entity_poly.type
_entity_poly.pdbx_seq_one_letter_code
_entity_poly.pdbx_strand_id
1 'polypeptide(L)'
;MSEGLKKNGNGNGKCPVMHGGVTKVGESNTSRQWPNSINLDILHQHDTKTNPLPKFDYKKEVKKLNFKALKKDLLKLMTDSQEWWPADLGTYSGLMVRLTWHQVGTYREFDGRPNVGSHRFSPQDSWPDNTNLDKARRLLWPIKKKYGNRLSWSDLMVLAGTMAYEHAGFKTFGFSFGREDIWEPEKDVYWGKETEPLAVNRYGDPKDRSSLEAPLAASHFQLVYVNPQGVEGKPDPVRTAMDVRETFGRMGMNDVETAALTIGGHSIGRAHGNGNPDNLGPEPAGADIHEQGFGWNQKNGTGANQITSGLEGAWTTNPDKWDHQYLDLLLNYKWESKKSPAGAWQWEPVNLCLLYTSPSPRDNTG
;
A
#
# COMPACT_ATOMS: atom_id res chain seq x y z
N MET A 1 60.73 14.53 2.28
CA MET A 1 60.15 14.21 0.95
C MET A 1 58.76 13.68 1.19
N SER A 2 57.80 14.56 0.96
CA SER A 2 56.38 14.28 1.19
C SER A 2 55.77 13.98 -0.19
N GLU A 3 55.45 12.73 -0.43
CA GLU A 3 54.64 12.39 -1.58
C GLU A 3 53.18 12.55 -1.25
N GLY A 4 52.59 13.50 -1.96
CA GLY A 4 51.21 13.85 -1.83
C GLY A 4 50.28 12.77 -2.44
N LEU A 5 49.36 12.28 -1.63
CA LEU A 5 48.19 11.54 -2.08
C LEU A 5 47.33 12.49 -2.94
N LYS A 6 47.35 12.27 -4.21
CA LYS A 6 46.41 12.88 -5.13
C LYS A 6 45.00 12.42 -4.78
N LYS A 7 44.21 13.32 -4.23
CA LYS A 7 42.76 13.17 -4.19
C LYS A 7 42.24 13.17 -5.63
N ASN A 8 41.90 12.03 -6.18
CA ASN A 8 41.05 11.94 -7.32
C ASN A 8 39.61 12.27 -6.87
N GLY A 9 39.34 13.56 -6.79
CA GLY A 9 37.99 14.07 -6.66
C GLY A 9 37.37 14.17 -8.03
N ASN A 10 36.71 13.15 -8.48
CA ASN A 10 35.62 13.19 -9.45
C ASN A 10 34.73 11.97 -9.22
N GLY A 11 34.28 11.84 -8.02
CA GLY A 11 33.07 11.11 -7.71
C GLY A 11 31.91 12.09 -7.81
N ASN A 12 31.29 12.24 -8.96
CA ASN A 12 29.88 12.55 -8.97
C ASN A 12 29.26 11.50 -8.04
N GLY A 13 28.87 11.92 -6.87
CA GLY A 13 28.26 11.06 -5.85
C GLY A 13 26.87 10.67 -6.28
N LYS A 14 26.81 9.86 -7.31
CA LYS A 14 25.59 9.20 -7.71
C LYS A 14 25.39 8.08 -6.73
N CYS A 15 24.35 8.22 -5.90
CA CYS A 15 23.89 7.14 -5.04
C CYS A 15 23.79 5.85 -5.87
N PRO A 16 24.33 4.72 -5.42
CA PRO A 16 24.22 3.44 -6.15
C PRO A 16 22.79 3.10 -6.55
N VAL A 17 21.81 3.59 -5.81
CA VAL A 17 20.39 3.45 -6.09
C VAL A 17 19.94 4.32 -7.27
N MET A 18 20.58 5.45 -7.51
CA MET A 18 20.23 6.34 -8.65
C MET A 18 20.81 5.88 -10.00
N HIS A 19 21.64 4.86 -9.99
CA HIS A 19 22.31 4.42 -11.20
C HIS A 19 21.57 3.34 -11.98
N GLY A 20 20.28 3.14 -11.68
CA GLY A 20 19.43 2.28 -12.49
C GLY A 20 19.91 0.83 -12.64
N GLY A 21 21.01 0.48 -12.02
CA GLY A 21 21.54 -0.87 -12.09
C GLY A 21 20.94 -1.84 -11.11
N VAL A 22 20.15 -1.34 -10.18
CA VAL A 22 19.86 -2.11 -8.98
C VAL A 22 18.56 -2.91 -9.06
N THR A 23 17.64 -2.48 -9.92
CA THR A 23 16.34 -3.14 -10.09
C THR A 23 15.86 -3.12 -11.53
N LYS A 24 16.76 -3.27 -12.47
CA LYS A 24 16.37 -3.61 -13.84
C LYS A 24 15.62 -4.93 -13.83
N VAL A 25 14.70 -5.10 -14.75
CA VAL A 25 13.93 -6.34 -14.88
C VAL A 25 14.84 -7.57 -14.95
N GLY A 26 16.01 -7.47 -15.60
CA GLY A 26 17.03 -8.51 -15.60
C GLY A 26 17.79 -8.68 -14.28
N GLU A 27 17.60 -7.78 -13.31
CA GLU A 27 18.23 -7.80 -12.00
C GLU A 27 17.17 -7.97 -10.90
N SER A 28 16.16 -8.81 -11.14
CA SER A 28 15.17 -9.17 -10.12
C SER A 28 15.85 -9.70 -8.85
N ASN A 29 15.13 -9.78 -7.76
CA ASN A 29 15.65 -10.29 -6.48
C ASN A 29 16.35 -11.62 -6.59
N THR A 30 15.91 -12.47 -7.51
CA THR A 30 16.54 -13.74 -7.81
C THR A 30 17.95 -13.56 -8.41
N SER A 31 18.16 -12.55 -9.24
CA SER A 31 19.48 -12.24 -9.81
C SER A 31 20.42 -11.60 -8.80
N ARG A 32 19.90 -11.02 -7.71
CA ARG A 32 20.72 -10.54 -6.60
C ARG A 32 21.15 -11.63 -5.64
N GLN A 33 20.37 -12.67 -5.51
CA GLN A 33 20.72 -13.87 -4.72
C GLN A 33 21.70 -14.80 -5.45
N TRP A 34 21.61 -14.80 -6.76
CA TRP A 34 22.63 -15.44 -7.59
C TRP A 34 23.84 -14.51 -7.70
N PRO A 35 25.03 -15.06 -7.74
CA PRO A 35 26.20 -14.25 -7.96
C PRO A 35 25.93 -13.33 -9.14
N ASN A 36 26.32 -12.07 -9.02
CA ASN A 36 26.12 -10.96 -9.96
C ASN A 36 26.61 -11.25 -11.41
N SER A 37 26.66 -12.49 -11.79
CA SER A 37 27.22 -13.02 -13.02
C SER A 37 26.21 -13.28 -14.12
N ILE A 38 24.91 -13.29 -13.80
CA ILE A 38 23.88 -13.53 -14.80
C ILE A 38 23.17 -12.20 -15.10
N ASN A 39 23.55 -11.62 -16.22
CA ASN A 39 22.80 -10.50 -16.80
C ASN A 39 21.61 -11.08 -17.57
N LEU A 40 20.40 -10.85 -17.06
CA LEU A 40 19.15 -11.28 -17.70
C LEU A 40 18.58 -10.24 -18.66
N ASP A 41 19.24 -9.09 -18.86
CA ASP A 41 18.79 -8.03 -19.76
C ASP A 41 18.58 -8.53 -21.19
N ILE A 42 19.29 -9.57 -21.58
CA ILE A 42 19.12 -10.19 -22.90
C ILE A 42 17.72 -10.79 -23.09
N LEU A 43 17.06 -11.23 -22.03
CA LEU A 43 15.70 -11.75 -22.09
C LEU A 43 14.69 -10.62 -22.37
N HIS A 44 15.08 -9.40 -22.08
CA HIS A 44 14.27 -8.20 -22.21
C HIS A 44 14.67 -7.29 -23.38
N GLN A 45 15.59 -7.73 -24.22
CA GLN A 45 16.09 -6.91 -25.35
C GLN A 45 15.01 -6.45 -26.35
N HIS A 46 13.85 -7.09 -26.33
CA HIS A 46 12.71 -6.77 -27.18
C HIS A 46 11.52 -6.19 -26.44
N ASP A 47 11.61 -5.98 -25.12
CA ASP A 47 10.52 -5.55 -24.25
C ASP A 47 10.07 -4.10 -24.45
N THR A 48 10.78 -3.32 -25.28
CA THR A 48 10.35 -2.00 -25.70
C THR A 48 8.96 -2.00 -26.37
N LYS A 49 8.36 -3.17 -26.57
CA LYS A 49 7.06 -3.37 -27.19
C LYS A 49 5.95 -3.74 -26.20
N THR A 50 6.21 -3.76 -24.90
CA THR A 50 5.18 -4.08 -23.88
C THR A 50 4.06 -3.05 -23.86
N ASN A 51 4.35 -1.79 -24.17
CA ASN A 51 3.29 -0.79 -24.31
C ASN A 51 2.45 -1.05 -25.57
N PRO A 52 1.20 -1.51 -25.45
CA PRO A 52 0.31 -1.78 -26.59
C PRO A 52 -0.19 -0.49 -27.28
N LEU A 53 0.12 0.67 -26.70
CA LEU A 53 -0.39 1.98 -27.11
C LEU A 53 0.73 3.01 -27.31
N PRO A 54 1.77 2.71 -28.12
CA PRO A 54 2.98 3.53 -28.15
C PRO A 54 2.79 4.96 -28.70
N LYS A 55 1.66 5.23 -29.35
CA LYS A 55 1.30 6.56 -29.89
C LYS A 55 0.11 7.21 -29.17
N PHE A 56 -0.29 6.66 -28.06
CA PHE A 56 -1.46 7.13 -27.31
C PHE A 56 -1.04 8.29 -26.38
N ASP A 57 -1.67 9.43 -26.53
CA ASP A 57 -1.47 10.61 -25.68
C ASP A 57 -2.55 10.62 -24.59
N TYR A 58 -2.22 10.06 -23.44
CA TYR A 58 -3.17 9.96 -22.35
C TYR A 58 -3.65 11.33 -21.86
N LYS A 59 -2.77 12.34 -21.81
CA LYS A 59 -3.11 13.70 -21.34
C LYS A 59 -4.16 14.37 -22.23
N LYS A 60 -4.19 14.03 -23.53
CA LYS A 60 -5.24 14.50 -24.44
C LYS A 60 -6.52 13.68 -24.30
N GLU A 61 -6.40 12.37 -24.16
CA GLU A 61 -7.55 11.49 -24.11
C GLU A 61 -8.34 11.62 -22.81
N VAL A 62 -7.67 11.77 -21.67
CA VAL A 62 -8.31 11.94 -20.37
C VAL A 62 -9.19 13.19 -20.29
N LYS A 63 -8.85 14.25 -21.03
CA LYS A 63 -9.67 15.48 -21.12
C LYS A 63 -11.04 15.25 -21.76
N LYS A 64 -11.23 14.15 -22.48
CA LYS A 64 -12.48 13.77 -23.10
C LYS A 64 -13.41 12.97 -22.17
N LEU A 65 -12.95 12.69 -20.93
CA LEU A 65 -13.77 11.98 -19.94
C LEU A 65 -14.97 12.82 -19.49
N ASN A 66 -16.12 12.16 -19.41
CA ASN A 66 -17.24 12.73 -18.67
C ASN A 66 -17.03 12.47 -17.17
N PHE A 67 -16.36 13.41 -16.51
CA PHE A 67 -16.00 13.29 -15.10
C PHE A 67 -17.24 13.15 -14.19
N LYS A 68 -18.34 13.85 -14.50
CA LYS A 68 -19.59 13.76 -13.72
C LYS A 68 -20.18 12.34 -13.79
N ALA A 69 -20.14 11.72 -14.94
CA ALA A 69 -20.59 10.34 -15.10
C ALA A 69 -19.65 9.36 -14.37
N LEU A 70 -18.34 9.56 -14.46
CA LEU A 70 -17.35 8.73 -13.77
C LEU A 70 -17.51 8.81 -12.24
N LYS A 71 -17.70 10.01 -11.68
CA LYS A 71 -18.01 10.17 -10.25
C LYS A 71 -19.26 9.40 -9.84
N LYS A 72 -20.32 9.49 -10.63
CA LYS A 72 -21.57 8.78 -10.34
C LYS A 72 -21.36 7.26 -10.34
N ASP A 73 -20.59 6.74 -11.30
CA ASP A 73 -20.29 5.30 -11.36
C ASP A 73 -19.48 4.83 -10.16
N LEU A 74 -18.47 5.60 -9.74
CA LEU A 74 -17.66 5.29 -8.57
C LEU A 74 -18.46 5.36 -7.27
N LEU A 75 -19.30 6.39 -7.09
CA LEU A 75 -20.16 6.49 -5.91
C LEU A 75 -21.16 5.34 -5.83
N LYS A 76 -21.71 4.91 -6.98
CA LYS A 76 -22.57 3.72 -7.04
C LYS A 76 -21.80 2.47 -6.61
N LEU A 77 -20.58 2.30 -7.08
CA LEU A 77 -19.73 1.14 -6.72
C LEU A 77 -19.50 1.05 -5.22
N MET A 78 -19.40 2.18 -4.50
CA MET A 78 -19.12 2.16 -3.05
C MET A 78 -20.14 1.37 -2.24
N THR A 79 -21.39 1.28 -2.71
CA THR A 79 -22.50 0.60 -2.03
C THR A 79 -23.09 -0.60 -2.79
N ASP A 80 -22.50 -0.94 -3.95
CA ASP A 80 -22.93 -2.06 -4.77
C ASP A 80 -22.19 -3.35 -4.37
N SER A 81 -22.60 -3.91 -3.23
CA SER A 81 -21.96 -5.08 -2.64
C SER A 81 -22.05 -6.30 -3.56
N GLN A 82 -20.93 -6.97 -3.77
CA GLN A 82 -20.82 -8.14 -4.62
C GLN A 82 -20.71 -9.42 -3.78
N GLU A 83 -21.43 -10.47 -4.14
CA GLU A 83 -21.40 -11.76 -3.42
C GLU A 83 -19.99 -12.36 -3.33
N TRP A 84 -19.21 -12.25 -4.40
CA TRP A 84 -17.86 -12.80 -4.46
C TRP A 84 -16.85 -12.03 -3.59
N TRP A 85 -17.15 -10.79 -3.20
CA TRP A 85 -16.37 -9.98 -2.27
C TRP A 85 -17.31 -8.95 -1.60
N PRO A 86 -18.01 -9.32 -0.54
CA PRO A 86 -18.98 -8.44 0.10
C PRO A 86 -18.37 -7.14 0.64
N ALA A 87 -19.13 -6.06 0.54
CA ALA A 87 -18.76 -4.78 1.09
C ALA A 87 -18.78 -4.84 2.63
N ASP A 88 -17.71 -4.37 3.26
CA ASP A 88 -17.62 -4.23 4.70
C ASP A 88 -18.42 -3.01 5.16
N LEU A 89 -19.19 -3.15 6.24
CA LEU A 89 -20.03 -2.06 6.77
C LEU A 89 -20.97 -1.45 5.70
N GLY A 90 -21.39 -2.23 4.72
CA GLY A 90 -22.25 -1.78 3.63
C GLY A 90 -21.54 -0.89 2.59
N THR A 91 -20.22 -0.70 2.67
CA THR A 91 -19.47 0.14 1.74
C THR A 91 -18.09 -0.40 1.43
N TYR A 92 -17.60 -0.14 0.22
CA TYR A 92 -16.21 -0.40 -0.17
C TYR A 92 -15.26 0.76 0.17
N SER A 93 -15.71 1.80 0.84
CA SER A 93 -14.89 3.00 1.09
C SER A 93 -13.56 2.68 1.76
N GLY A 94 -13.55 1.89 2.83
CA GLY A 94 -12.32 1.49 3.51
C GLY A 94 -11.36 0.72 2.59
N LEU A 95 -11.88 -0.21 1.78
CA LEU A 95 -11.09 -0.97 0.82
C LEU A 95 -10.48 -0.06 -0.27
N MET A 96 -11.23 0.92 -0.77
CA MET A 96 -10.73 1.84 -1.79
C MET A 96 -9.72 2.84 -1.23
N VAL A 97 -9.88 3.31 0.00
CA VAL A 97 -8.86 4.11 0.69
C VAL A 97 -7.56 3.31 0.83
N ARG A 98 -7.64 2.05 1.28
CA ARG A 98 -6.49 1.18 1.37
C ARG A 98 -5.82 0.96 -0.01
N LEU A 99 -6.60 0.67 -1.06
CA LEU A 99 -6.06 0.53 -2.42
C LEU A 99 -5.29 1.78 -2.86
N THR A 100 -5.88 2.95 -2.65
CA THR A 100 -5.27 4.22 -3.03
C THR A 100 -3.99 4.46 -2.24
N TRP A 101 -4.01 4.27 -0.94
CA TRP A 101 -2.81 4.43 -0.11
C TRP A 101 -1.70 3.51 -0.57
N HIS A 102 -1.98 2.23 -0.79
CA HIS A 102 -1.00 1.25 -1.25
C HIS A 102 -0.50 1.52 -2.68
N GLN A 103 -1.29 2.23 -3.50
CA GLN A 103 -0.86 2.68 -4.82
C GLN A 103 0.11 3.88 -4.73
N VAL A 104 -0.12 4.82 -3.82
CA VAL A 104 0.66 6.07 -3.73
C VAL A 104 1.72 6.05 -2.65
N GLY A 105 1.57 5.22 -1.64
CA GLY A 105 2.43 5.19 -0.44
C GLY A 105 3.84 4.68 -0.69
N THR A 106 4.16 4.28 -1.91
CA THR A 106 5.54 4.00 -2.34
C THR A 106 6.33 5.25 -2.72
N TYR A 107 5.72 6.44 -2.63
CA TYR A 107 6.40 7.70 -2.88
C TYR A 107 7.55 7.94 -1.90
N ARG A 108 8.64 8.46 -2.40
CA ARG A 108 9.82 8.86 -1.65
C ARG A 108 10.32 10.19 -2.19
N GLU A 109 10.66 11.12 -1.30
CA GLU A 109 11.19 12.41 -1.69
C GLU A 109 12.52 12.29 -2.43
N PHE A 110 13.33 11.32 -2.02
CA PHE A 110 14.65 11.08 -2.58
C PHE A 110 14.67 10.85 -4.09
N ASP A 111 13.77 10.07 -4.64
CA ASP A 111 13.70 9.74 -6.07
C ASP A 111 12.44 10.28 -6.77
N GLY A 112 11.53 10.90 -6.01
CA GLY A 112 10.31 11.48 -6.53
C GLY A 112 9.44 10.47 -7.27
N ARG A 113 9.42 9.22 -6.81
CA ARG A 113 8.83 8.09 -7.51
C ARG A 113 7.39 8.39 -7.96
N PRO A 114 7.10 8.29 -9.26
CA PRO A 114 5.78 8.61 -9.78
C PRO A 114 4.73 7.53 -9.46
N ASN A 115 3.48 7.93 -9.38
CA ASN A 115 2.35 7.02 -9.37
C ASN A 115 1.95 6.68 -10.81
N VAL A 116 2.29 5.48 -11.25
CA VAL A 116 2.13 5.01 -12.63
C VAL A 116 1.32 3.70 -12.74
N GLY A 117 0.59 3.36 -11.69
CA GLY A 117 -0.22 2.14 -11.67
C GLY A 117 0.58 0.85 -11.50
N SER A 118 1.79 0.93 -10.98
CA SER A 118 2.72 -0.20 -10.78
C SER A 118 2.22 -1.25 -9.80
N HIS A 119 1.27 -0.91 -8.94
CA HIS A 119 0.60 -1.83 -8.03
C HIS A 119 -0.03 -3.08 -8.72
N ARG A 120 -0.18 -3.05 -10.03
CA ARG A 120 -0.70 -4.17 -10.84
C ARG A 120 0.36 -5.24 -11.13
N PHE A 121 1.62 -4.94 -10.89
CA PHE A 121 2.76 -5.75 -11.30
C PHE A 121 3.61 -6.18 -10.11
N SER A 122 4.35 -7.27 -10.28
CA SER A 122 5.40 -7.65 -9.35
C SER A 122 6.48 -6.56 -9.23
N PRO A 123 7.06 -6.38 -8.04
CA PRO A 123 6.80 -7.16 -6.83
C PRO A 123 5.60 -6.66 -6.02
N GLN A 124 5.01 -5.52 -6.35
CA GLN A 124 4.01 -4.85 -5.50
C GLN A 124 2.72 -5.66 -5.35
N ASP A 125 2.23 -6.30 -6.42
CA ASP A 125 1.02 -7.13 -6.37
C ASP A 125 1.15 -8.33 -5.43
N SER A 126 2.39 -8.73 -5.15
CA SER A 126 2.73 -9.90 -4.34
C SER A 126 3.23 -9.56 -2.94
N TRP A 127 3.27 -8.29 -2.57
CA TRP A 127 3.60 -7.90 -1.22
C TRP A 127 2.53 -8.36 -0.22
N PRO A 128 2.90 -8.93 0.95
CA PRO A 128 1.92 -9.41 1.94
C PRO A 128 0.91 -8.35 2.39
N ASP A 129 1.32 -7.11 2.55
CA ASP A 129 0.41 -6.01 2.92
C ASP A 129 -0.49 -5.54 1.76
N ASN A 130 -0.24 -6.03 0.55
CA ASN A 130 -1.12 -5.86 -0.62
C ASN A 130 -2.10 -7.03 -0.82
N THR A 131 -2.13 -7.96 0.12
CA THR A 131 -3.06 -9.10 0.10
C THR A 131 -4.48 -8.63 -0.19
N ASN A 132 -5.12 -9.29 -1.15
CA ASN A 132 -6.50 -9.04 -1.55
C ASN A 132 -6.79 -7.67 -2.21
N LEU A 133 -5.81 -6.83 -2.50
CA LEU A 133 -6.04 -5.59 -3.26
C LEU A 133 -6.28 -5.83 -4.75
N ASP A 134 -5.96 -7.01 -5.26
CA ASP A 134 -6.43 -7.48 -6.57
C ASP A 134 -7.97 -7.50 -6.65
N LYS A 135 -8.68 -7.82 -5.55
CA LYS A 135 -10.14 -7.77 -5.46
C LYS A 135 -10.66 -6.34 -5.59
N ALA A 136 -9.99 -5.36 -4.99
CA ALA A 136 -10.33 -3.95 -5.17
C ALA A 136 -10.21 -3.53 -6.65
N ARG A 137 -9.11 -3.92 -7.32
CA ARG A 137 -8.97 -3.69 -8.77
C ARG A 137 -10.03 -4.41 -9.59
N ARG A 138 -10.40 -5.62 -9.20
CA ARG A 138 -11.47 -6.37 -9.85
C ARG A 138 -12.84 -5.68 -9.70
N LEU A 139 -13.14 -5.10 -8.55
CA LEU A 139 -14.33 -4.27 -8.34
C LEU A 139 -14.34 -3.05 -9.26
N LEU A 140 -13.19 -2.42 -9.49
CA LEU A 140 -13.04 -1.27 -10.39
C LEU A 140 -13.06 -1.65 -11.87
N TRP A 141 -12.90 -2.91 -12.21
CA TRP A 141 -12.81 -3.36 -13.62
C TRP A 141 -13.98 -2.96 -14.50
N PRO A 142 -15.27 -3.06 -14.09
CA PRO A 142 -16.39 -2.61 -14.90
C PRO A 142 -16.30 -1.14 -15.28
N ILE A 143 -15.81 -0.29 -14.37
CA ILE A 143 -15.58 1.14 -14.62
C ILE A 143 -14.41 1.31 -15.60
N LYS A 144 -13.29 0.66 -15.35
CA LYS A 144 -12.15 0.68 -16.27
C LYS A 144 -12.54 0.25 -17.69
N LYS A 145 -13.31 -0.83 -17.80
CA LYS A 145 -13.82 -1.32 -19.08
C LYS A 145 -14.72 -0.29 -19.79
N LYS A 146 -15.60 0.37 -19.04
CA LYS A 146 -16.53 1.39 -19.58
C LYS A 146 -15.80 2.59 -20.16
N TYR A 147 -14.77 3.08 -19.47
CA TYR A 147 -14.03 4.28 -19.88
C TYR A 147 -12.80 3.98 -20.75
N GLY A 148 -12.37 2.73 -20.80
CA GLY A 148 -11.28 2.25 -21.65
C GLY A 148 -9.96 2.96 -21.37
N ASN A 149 -9.21 3.22 -22.45
CA ASN A 149 -7.88 3.84 -22.32
C ASN A 149 -7.90 5.33 -21.96
N ARG A 150 -9.08 5.99 -22.02
CA ARG A 150 -9.22 7.38 -21.56
C ARG A 150 -9.07 7.53 -20.04
N LEU A 151 -9.12 6.44 -19.30
CA LEU A 151 -8.95 6.41 -17.86
C LEU A 151 -7.86 5.39 -17.54
N SER A 152 -6.69 5.88 -17.09
CA SER A 152 -5.62 5.00 -16.63
C SER A 152 -6.02 4.26 -15.35
N TRP A 153 -5.38 3.14 -15.09
CA TRP A 153 -5.48 2.47 -13.79
C TRP A 153 -4.95 3.34 -12.67
N SER A 154 -3.85 4.06 -12.94
CA SER A 154 -3.26 4.97 -11.98
C SER A 154 -4.25 6.04 -11.52
N ASP A 155 -4.88 6.75 -12.46
CA ASP A 155 -5.89 7.75 -12.11
C ASP A 155 -7.15 7.11 -11.50
N LEU A 156 -7.59 5.96 -11.99
CA LEU A 156 -8.77 5.27 -11.46
C LEU A 156 -8.59 4.84 -9.99
N MET A 157 -7.46 4.23 -9.65
CA MET A 157 -7.19 3.78 -8.28
C MET A 157 -7.09 4.96 -7.30
N VAL A 158 -6.45 6.07 -7.71
CA VAL A 158 -6.37 7.26 -6.84
C VAL A 158 -7.72 7.96 -6.74
N LEU A 159 -8.47 8.05 -7.84
CA LEU A 159 -9.82 8.63 -7.81
C LEU A 159 -10.78 7.81 -6.95
N ALA A 160 -10.64 6.48 -6.94
CA ALA A 160 -11.48 5.62 -6.12
C ALA A 160 -11.36 5.96 -4.62
N GLY A 161 -10.13 6.20 -4.11
CA GLY A 161 -9.95 6.66 -2.73
C GLY A 161 -10.49 8.07 -2.49
N THR A 162 -10.29 8.98 -3.44
CA THR A 162 -10.91 10.32 -3.35
C THR A 162 -12.43 10.22 -3.23
N MET A 163 -13.06 9.38 -4.07
CA MET A 163 -14.50 9.16 -4.03
C MET A 163 -14.96 8.43 -2.78
N ALA A 164 -14.14 7.55 -2.23
CA ALA A 164 -14.41 6.88 -0.96
C ALA A 164 -14.48 7.88 0.21
N TYR A 165 -13.55 8.83 0.26
CA TYR A 165 -13.59 9.91 1.24
C TYR A 165 -14.81 10.82 1.03
N GLU A 166 -15.14 11.20 -0.19
CA GLU A 166 -16.35 12.00 -0.46
C GLU A 166 -17.63 11.24 -0.09
N HIS A 167 -17.68 9.93 -0.33
CA HIS A 167 -18.78 9.08 0.09
C HIS A 167 -18.94 9.03 1.61
N ALA A 168 -17.83 8.98 2.33
CA ALA A 168 -17.81 9.03 3.80
C ALA A 168 -18.07 10.42 4.39
N GLY A 169 -18.25 11.45 3.56
CA GLY A 169 -18.61 12.80 3.99
C GLY A 169 -17.46 13.82 4.04
N PHE A 170 -16.24 13.42 3.68
CA PHE A 170 -15.11 14.34 3.59
C PHE A 170 -15.19 15.20 2.34
N LYS A 171 -14.90 16.50 2.46
CA LYS A 171 -14.83 17.41 1.32
C LYS A 171 -13.40 17.48 0.80
N THR A 172 -13.13 16.77 -0.28
CA THR A 172 -11.82 16.80 -0.92
C THR A 172 -11.56 18.09 -1.67
N PHE A 173 -10.28 18.46 -1.84
CA PHE A 173 -9.90 19.66 -2.59
C PHE A 173 -10.13 19.55 -4.10
N GLY A 174 -10.35 18.31 -4.60
CA GLY A 174 -10.50 18.03 -6.01
C GLY A 174 -9.58 16.91 -6.47
N PHE A 175 -9.47 16.76 -7.79
CA PHE A 175 -8.69 15.69 -8.39
C PHE A 175 -8.06 16.14 -9.70
N SER A 176 -6.77 15.85 -9.87
CA SER A 176 -6.05 16.05 -11.11
C SER A 176 -5.82 14.72 -11.82
N PHE A 177 -6.20 14.66 -13.09
CA PHE A 177 -5.88 13.56 -13.99
C PHE A 177 -4.52 13.75 -14.67
N GLY A 178 -3.98 12.67 -15.21
CA GLY A 178 -2.77 12.74 -16.05
C GLY A 178 -1.69 11.73 -15.66
N ARG A 179 -1.97 10.80 -14.75
CA ARG A 179 -1.07 9.71 -14.39
C ARG A 179 -1.17 8.62 -15.44
N GLU A 180 -0.13 8.50 -16.24
CA GLU A 180 -0.07 7.45 -17.27
C GLU A 180 0.21 6.09 -16.63
N ASP A 181 -0.31 5.04 -17.25
CA ASP A 181 -0.02 3.67 -16.84
C ASP A 181 1.31 3.20 -17.43
N ILE A 182 2.06 2.43 -16.64
CA ILE A 182 3.08 1.53 -17.16
C ILE A 182 2.45 0.21 -17.59
N TRP A 183 3.16 -0.52 -18.44
CA TRP A 183 2.67 -1.78 -19.04
C TRP A 183 3.54 -2.97 -18.67
N GLU A 184 4.52 -2.77 -17.83
CA GLU A 184 5.45 -3.74 -17.30
C GLU A 184 5.88 -3.31 -15.89
N PRO A 185 6.52 -4.17 -15.08
CA PRO A 185 7.12 -3.77 -13.82
C PRO A 185 8.10 -2.60 -13.98
N GLU A 186 8.18 -1.75 -12.99
CA GLU A 186 9.15 -0.66 -12.97
C GLU A 186 10.58 -1.20 -12.97
N LYS A 187 11.42 -0.72 -13.88
CA LYS A 187 12.77 -1.24 -14.07
C LYS A 187 13.75 -0.67 -13.04
N ASP A 188 13.87 0.57 -12.91
CA ASP A 188 14.96 1.21 -12.18
C ASP A 188 14.59 1.59 -10.74
N VAL A 189 13.84 0.72 -10.04
CA VAL A 189 13.40 0.95 -8.66
C VAL A 189 14.01 -0.06 -7.71
N TYR A 190 14.65 0.43 -6.66
CA TYR A 190 15.16 -0.40 -5.58
C TYR A 190 14.11 -0.59 -4.49
N TRP A 191 13.72 -1.84 -4.28
CA TRP A 191 12.72 -2.22 -3.30
C TRP A 191 13.31 -2.70 -1.97
N GLY A 192 14.62 -2.75 -1.88
CA GLY A 192 15.33 -3.21 -0.69
C GLY A 192 15.68 -4.71 -0.71
N LYS A 193 16.22 -5.17 0.40
CA LYS A 193 16.58 -6.57 0.60
C LYS A 193 15.32 -7.39 0.89
N GLU A 194 15.13 -8.50 0.19
CA GLU A 194 13.92 -9.32 0.27
C GLU A 194 14.05 -10.57 1.15
N THR A 195 15.20 -10.74 1.82
CA THR A 195 15.48 -11.93 2.62
C THR A 195 14.69 -11.99 3.93
N GLU A 196 14.36 -10.83 4.50
CA GLU A 196 13.70 -10.73 5.79
C GLU A 196 12.63 -9.64 5.78
N PRO A 197 11.50 -9.87 5.11
CA PRO A 197 10.54 -8.82 4.79
C PRO A 197 9.91 -8.10 5.99
N LEU A 198 9.87 -8.72 7.16
CA LEU A 198 9.33 -8.13 8.38
C LEU A 198 10.39 -7.80 9.43
N ALA A 199 11.68 -7.98 9.12
CA ALA A 199 12.74 -7.70 10.07
C ALA A 199 12.96 -6.19 10.24
N VAL A 200 12.96 -5.72 11.47
CA VAL A 200 13.12 -4.29 11.81
C VAL A 200 14.52 -3.76 11.45
N ASN A 201 15.52 -4.61 11.53
CA ASN A 201 16.91 -4.29 11.23
C ASN A 201 17.30 -4.49 9.76
N ARG A 202 16.32 -4.71 8.91
CA ARG A 202 16.54 -5.05 7.50
C ARG A 202 17.37 -4.03 6.75
N TYR A 203 17.23 -2.75 7.07
CA TYR A 203 17.85 -1.62 6.37
C TYR A 203 18.84 -0.85 7.23
N GLY A 204 19.11 -1.30 8.44
CA GLY A 204 20.03 -0.62 9.35
C GLY A 204 20.00 -1.20 10.75
N ASP A 205 20.61 -0.49 11.70
CA ASP A 205 20.56 -0.86 13.11
C ASP A 205 19.16 -0.55 13.68
N PRO A 206 18.45 -1.53 14.27
CA PRO A 206 17.14 -1.30 14.87
C PRO A 206 17.18 -0.32 16.07
N LYS A 207 18.35 -0.04 16.62
CA LYS A 207 18.55 0.93 17.70
C LYS A 207 18.82 2.34 17.19
N ASP A 208 19.32 2.45 15.97
CA ASP A 208 19.61 3.72 15.30
C ASP A 208 18.81 3.81 14.00
N ARG A 209 17.65 4.43 14.08
CA ARG A 209 16.76 4.59 12.92
C ARG A 209 17.31 5.53 11.85
N SER A 210 18.28 6.39 12.21
CA SER A 210 18.96 7.25 11.23
C SER A 210 19.85 6.45 10.27
N SER A 211 20.21 5.23 10.65
CA SER A 211 21.01 4.32 9.83
C SER A 211 20.22 3.55 8.78
N LEU A 212 18.91 3.78 8.64
CA LEU A 212 18.09 3.15 7.60
C LEU A 212 18.65 3.46 6.21
N GLU A 213 18.72 2.42 5.40
CA GLU A 213 19.19 2.55 4.02
C GLU A 213 18.35 3.55 3.24
N ALA A 214 18.97 4.62 2.74
CA ALA A 214 18.33 5.52 1.81
C ALA A 214 18.29 4.86 0.41
N PRO A 215 17.22 5.04 -0.36
CA PRO A 215 16.06 5.90 -0.17
C PRO A 215 14.87 5.22 0.52
N LEU A 216 15.08 4.06 1.14
CA LEU A 216 14.00 3.29 1.74
C LEU A 216 13.40 4.04 2.93
N ALA A 217 12.10 4.17 2.93
CA ALA A 217 11.36 4.84 3.99
C ALA A 217 10.96 3.88 5.11
N ALA A 218 10.70 2.61 4.77
CA ALA A 218 10.15 1.64 5.68
C ALA A 218 11.21 0.94 6.53
N SER A 219 10.86 0.60 7.75
CA SER A 219 11.59 -0.36 8.58
C SER A 219 11.30 -1.81 8.18
N HIS A 220 10.24 -2.00 7.43
CA HIS A 220 9.84 -3.26 6.82
C HIS A 220 9.90 -3.18 5.32
N PHE A 221 9.97 -4.34 4.70
CA PHE A 221 9.77 -4.46 3.27
C PHE A 221 8.34 -4.04 2.89
N GLN A 222 8.19 -3.50 1.70
CA GLN A 222 6.87 -3.18 1.16
C GLN A 222 6.32 -1.85 1.66
N LEU A 223 5.02 -1.76 1.84
CA LEU A 223 4.31 -0.59 2.35
C LEU A 223 4.06 -0.60 3.86
N VAL A 224 4.47 -1.65 4.56
CA VAL A 224 4.40 -1.68 6.02
C VAL A 224 5.57 -0.88 6.56
N TYR A 225 5.39 0.41 6.66
CA TYR A 225 6.40 1.35 7.11
C TYR A 225 6.69 1.23 8.59
N VAL A 226 5.67 0.90 9.35
CA VAL A 226 5.72 0.77 10.79
C VAL A 226 5.05 -0.54 11.17
N ASN A 227 5.71 -1.33 12.00
CA ASN A 227 5.09 -2.55 12.49
C ASN A 227 3.88 -2.17 13.37
N PRO A 228 2.65 -2.57 12.99
CA PRO A 228 1.45 -2.21 13.76
C PRO A 228 1.43 -2.79 15.17
N GLN A 229 2.23 -3.84 15.41
CA GLN A 229 2.41 -4.42 16.73
C GLN A 229 3.52 -3.75 17.56
N GLY A 230 4.12 -2.67 17.04
CA GLY A 230 5.27 -1.98 17.63
C GLY A 230 6.61 -2.47 17.09
N VAL A 231 7.65 -1.74 17.36
CA VAL A 231 9.02 -2.04 16.92
C VAL A 231 9.44 -3.41 17.44
N GLU A 232 9.87 -4.30 16.58
CA GLU A 232 10.21 -5.70 16.91
C GLU A 232 9.02 -6.51 17.47
N GLY A 233 7.78 -6.12 17.11
CA GLY A 233 6.56 -6.75 17.64
C GLY A 233 6.32 -6.48 19.13
N LYS A 234 6.91 -5.39 19.67
CA LYS A 234 6.74 -4.98 21.06
C LYS A 234 5.97 -3.67 21.14
N PRO A 235 4.81 -3.64 21.82
CA PRO A 235 4.02 -2.43 21.95
C PRO A 235 4.78 -1.34 22.73
N ASP A 236 5.35 -0.39 22.03
CA ASP A 236 6.05 0.77 22.59
C ASP A 236 5.69 2.01 21.76
N PRO A 237 4.78 2.89 22.26
CA PRO A 237 4.34 4.06 21.51
C PRO A 237 5.46 5.03 21.17
N VAL A 238 6.47 5.17 22.04
CA VAL A 238 7.58 6.12 21.83
C VAL A 238 8.48 5.62 20.70
N ARG A 239 8.88 4.35 20.72
CA ARG A 239 9.66 3.76 19.62
C ARG A 239 8.87 3.76 18.31
N THR A 240 7.59 3.44 18.38
CA THR A 240 6.71 3.48 17.19
C THR A 240 6.63 4.89 16.61
N ALA A 241 6.52 5.93 17.45
CA ALA A 241 6.49 7.31 16.99
C ALA A 241 7.80 7.72 16.29
N MET A 242 8.94 7.20 16.73
CA MET A 242 10.22 7.43 16.04
C MET A 242 10.25 6.77 14.67
N ASP A 243 9.75 5.54 14.54
CA ASP A 243 9.63 4.86 13.26
C ASP A 243 8.67 5.59 12.31
N VAL A 244 7.56 6.06 12.83
CA VAL A 244 6.58 6.85 12.07
C VAL A 244 7.23 8.12 11.51
N ARG A 245 7.93 8.88 12.34
CA ARG A 245 8.60 10.11 11.91
C ARG A 245 9.65 9.84 10.84
N GLU A 246 10.49 8.84 11.04
CA GLU A 246 11.54 8.49 10.08
C GLU A 246 10.94 8.07 8.74
N THR A 247 9.91 7.24 8.79
CA THR A 247 9.24 6.72 7.59
C THR A 247 8.55 7.82 6.79
N PHE A 248 7.69 8.58 7.43
CA PHE A 248 6.92 9.62 6.74
C PHE A 248 7.76 10.85 6.41
N GLY A 249 8.82 11.12 7.19
CA GLY A 249 9.82 12.12 6.85
C GLY A 249 10.52 11.83 5.51
N ARG A 250 10.83 10.57 5.22
CA ARG A 250 11.39 10.14 3.91
C ARG A 250 10.40 10.27 2.75
N MET A 251 9.11 10.35 3.06
CA MET A 251 8.06 10.68 2.10
C MET A 251 7.84 12.19 1.95
N GLY A 252 8.63 13.02 2.64
CA GLY A 252 8.54 14.48 2.62
C GLY A 252 7.49 15.07 3.56
N MET A 253 7.01 14.33 4.55
CA MET A 253 6.00 14.79 5.49
C MET A 253 6.61 15.25 6.83
N ASN A 254 6.14 16.37 7.33
CA ASN A 254 6.39 16.79 8.71
C ASN A 254 5.43 16.09 9.70
N ASP A 255 5.60 16.35 11.01
CA ASP A 255 4.79 15.73 12.05
C ASP A 255 3.29 16.04 11.93
N VAL A 256 2.94 17.26 11.52
CA VAL A 256 1.54 17.66 11.35
C VAL A 256 0.89 16.95 10.18
N GLU A 257 1.59 16.88 9.06
CA GLU A 257 1.13 16.18 7.86
C GLU A 257 1.03 14.67 8.10
N THR A 258 1.99 14.08 8.80
CA THR A 258 1.99 12.67 9.21
C THR A 258 0.78 12.35 10.11
N ALA A 259 0.54 13.19 11.12
CA ALA A 259 -0.61 13.04 12.01
C ALA A 259 -1.93 13.19 11.24
N ALA A 260 -2.04 14.21 10.38
CA ALA A 260 -3.25 14.44 9.59
C ALA A 260 -3.55 13.28 8.64
N LEU A 261 -2.51 12.73 7.98
CA LEU A 261 -2.65 11.56 7.10
C LEU A 261 -3.13 10.34 7.87
N THR A 262 -2.49 10.03 9.00
CA THR A 262 -2.78 8.83 9.78
C THR A 262 -4.18 8.92 10.42
N ILE A 263 -4.48 10.04 11.06
CA ILE A 263 -5.78 10.27 11.70
C ILE A 263 -6.90 10.29 10.66
N GLY A 264 -6.70 11.00 9.55
CA GLY A 264 -7.67 11.08 8.47
C GLY A 264 -7.89 9.72 7.78
N GLY A 265 -6.83 8.95 7.59
CA GLY A 265 -6.91 7.61 7.00
C GLY A 265 -7.67 6.62 7.86
N HIS A 266 -7.38 6.61 9.14
CA HIS A 266 -7.98 5.68 10.10
C HIS A 266 -9.38 6.10 10.60
N SER A 267 -9.88 7.26 10.17
CA SER A 267 -11.29 7.62 10.41
C SER A 267 -12.26 6.69 9.66
N ILE A 268 -11.82 5.98 8.63
CA ILE A 268 -12.65 5.12 7.78
C ILE A 268 -12.10 3.70 7.77
N GLY A 269 -13.01 2.73 7.78
CA GLY A 269 -12.68 1.33 7.68
C GLY A 269 -12.30 0.68 9.00
N ARG A 270 -11.93 -0.56 8.93
CA ARG A 270 -11.50 -1.37 10.08
C ARG A 270 -10.52 -2.45 9.66
N ALA A 271 -9.78 -2.98 10.61
CA ALA A 271 -8.98 -4.18 10.42
C ALA A 271 -9.80 -5.44 10.68
N HIS A 272 -9.61 -6.44 9.83
CA HIS A 272 -10.17 -7.80 9.95
C HIS A 272 -9.02 -8.80 9.92
N GLY A 273 -8.39 -9.02 11.05
CA GLY A 273 -7.17 -9.82 11.12
C GLY A 273 -7.34 -11.23 11.66
N ASN A 274 -8.56 -11.62 12.03
CA ASN A 274 -8.83 -12.90 12.68
C ASN A 274 -9.08 -14.06 11.71
N GLY A 275 -8.96 -13.85 10.39
CA GLY A 275 -9.06 -14.93 9.42
C GLY A 275 -7.97 -15.99 9.62
N ASN A 276 -8.31 -17.26 9.33
CA ASN A 276 -7.32 -18.33 9.41
C ASN A 276 -6.23 -18.14 8.34
N PRO A 277 -4.94 -18.03 8.71
CA PRO A 277 -3.83 -17.90 7.76
C PRO A 277 -3.79 -18.99 6.68
N ASP A 278 -4.24 -20.21 7.01
CA ASP A 278 -4.25 -21.33 6.07
C ASP A 278 -5.23 -21.15 4.91
N ASN A 279 -6.15 -20.20 5.00
CA ASN A 279 -7.05 -19.85 3.91
C ASN A 279 -6.34 -19.05 2.81
N LEU A 280 -5.28 -18.34 3.13
CA LEU A 280 -4.52 -17.55 2.18
C LEU A 280 -3.61 -18.47 1.35
N GLY A 281 -3.73 -18.36 0.03
CA GLY A 281 -2.80 -19.00 -0.91
C GLY A 281 -1.46 -18.26 -0.98
N PRO A 282 -0.53 -18.75 -1.80
CA PRO A 282 0.72 -18.06 -2.04
C PRO A 282 0.49 -16.70 -2.67
N GLU A 283 1.48 -15.83 -2.57
CA GLU A 283 1.50 -14.55 -3.28
C GLU A 283 1.45 -14.77 -4.80
N PRO A 284 0.88 -13.84 -5.58
CA PRO A 284 0.69 -14.02 -7.02
C PRO A 284 1.96 -14.38 -7.81
N ALA A 285 3.11 -13.81 -7.43
CA ALA A 285 4.39 -14.10 -8.09
C ALA A 285 4.97 -15.48 -7.74
N GLY A 286 4.65 -15.99 -6.54
CA GLY A 286 5.09 -17.31 -6.07
C GLY A 286 4.05 -18.41 -6.28
N ALA A 287 2.90 -18.10 -6.87
CA ALA A 287 1.86 -19.08 -7.15
C ALA A 287 2.25 -20.02 -8.29
N ASP A 288 1.61 -21.19 -8.33
CA ASP A 288 1.77 -22.13 -9.44
C ASP A 288 1.42 -21.47 -10.77
N ILE A 289 2.07 -21.91 -11.84
CA ILE A 289 1.96 -21.28 -13.16
C ILE A 289 0.52 -21.12 -13.67
N HIS A 290 -0.38 -22.02 -13.28
CA HIS A 290 -1.79 -21.97 -13.66
C HIS A 290 -2.61 -20.98 -12.80
N GLU A 291 -2.04 -20.48 -11.71
CA GLU A 291 -2.65 -19.49 -10.81
C GLU A 291 -2.06 -18.09 -10.96
N GLN A 292 -0.88 -17.97 -11.57
CA GLN A 292 -0.24 -16.68 -11.79
C GLN A 292 -1.12 -15.75 -12.65
N GLY A 293 -1.18 -14.47 -12.24
CA GLY A 293 -1.98 -13.47 -12.93
C GLY A 293 -3.44 -13.39 -12.46
N PHE A 294 -3.92 -14.33 -11.64
CA PHE A 294 -5.28 -14.28 -11.08
C PHE A 294 -5.37 -13.54 -9.75
N GLY A 295 -4.24 -13.08 -9.21
CA GLY A 295 -4.16 -12.40 -7.93
C GLY A 295 -4.04 -13.37 -6.76
N TRP A 296 -4.35 -12.87 -5.56
CA TRP A 296 -4.29 -13.66 -4.33
C TRP A 296 -5.38 -14.72 -4.29
N ASN A 297 -4.96 -15.98 -4.22
CA ASN A 297 -5.89 -17.10 -4.10
C ASN A 297 -6.39 -17.24 -2.66
N GLN A 298 -7.66 -17.59 -2.51
CA GLN A 298 -8.31 -17.83 -1.22
C GLN A 298 -8.98 -19.20 -1.25
N LYS A 299 -8.63 -20.06 -0.31
CA LYS A 299 -9.15 -21.43 -0.28
C LYS A 299 -10.61 -21.50 0.11
N ASN A 300 -11.02 -20.66 1.07
CA ASN A 300 -12.37 -20.69 1.63
C ASN A 300 -12.84 -19.29 2.00
N GLY A 301 -14.11 -19.00 1.80
CA GLY A 301 -14.73 -17.74 2.23
C GLY A 301 -14.45 -16.55 1.32
N THR A 302 -14.94 -15.41 1.72
CA THR A 302 -14.84 -14.13 0.99
C THR A 302 -14.73 -12.96 1.98
N GLY A 303 -14.30 -11.79 1.48
CA GLY A 303 -14.29 -10.56 2.26
C GLY A 303 -13.47 -10.65 3.55
N ALA A 304 -14.06 -10.24 4.64
CA ALA A 304 -13.41 -10.15 5.97
C ALA A 304 -12.84 -11.49 6.47
N ASN A 305 -13.44 -12.61 6.09
CA ASN A 305 -12.98 -13.94 6.53
C ASN A 305 -11.62 -14.34 5.92
N GLN A 306 -11.11 -13.58 4.98
CA GLN A 306 -9.87 -13.85 4.28
C GLN A 306 -8.72 -12.93 4.71
N ILE A 307 -8.93 -12.09 5.69
CA ILE A 307 -7.91 -11.18 6.22
C ILE A 307 -7.20 -11.84 7.40
N THR A 308 -5.88 -11.84 7.39
CA THR A 308 -5.04 -12.62 8.32
C THR A 308 -3.97 -11.78 9.01
N SER A 309 -4.12 -10.45 9.05
CA SER A 309 -3.12 -9.54 9.64
C SER A 309 -2.93 -9.72 11.15
N GLY A 310 -3.86 -10.40 11.81
CA GLY A 310 -3.88 -10.56 13.26
C GLY A 310 -4.51 -9.38 14.01
N LEU A 311 -4.61 -8.21 13.39
CA LEU A 311 -5.22 -7.02 13.97
C LEU A 311 -6.72 -7.01 13.66
N GLU A 312 -7.54 -6.72 14.68
CA GLU A 312 -8.99 -6.73 14.55
C GLU A 312 -9.61 -5.49 15.19
N GLY A 313 -10.57 -4.88 14.52
CA GLY A 313 -11.38 -3.78 15.05
C GLY A 313 -11.30 -2.49 14.22
N ALA A 314 -12.19 -1.57 14.56
CA ALA A 314 -12.23 -0.22 14.01
C ALA A 314 -11.50 0.76 14.92
N TRP A 315 -11.01 1.86 14.35
CA TRP A 315 -10.38 2.94 15.11
C TRP A 315 -11.39 3.99 15.61
N THR A 316 -12.62 3.90 15.10
CA THR A 316 -13.74 4.80 15.47
C THR A 316 -15.01 3.98 15.67
N THR A 317 -16.03 4.59 16.26
CA THR A 317 -17.36 3.97 16.39
C THR A 317 -18.21 4.12 15.11
N ASN A 318 -17.77 4.98 14.17
CA ASN A 318 -18.44 5.23 12.89
C ASN A 318 -17.48 5.01 11.71
N PRO A 319 -17.00 3.77 11.50
CA PRO A 319 -15.96 3.51 10.52
C PRO A 319 -16.39 3.66 9.05
N ASP A 320 -17.65 3.91 8.79
CA ASP A 320 -18.24 4.22 7.47
C ASP A 320 -18.32 5.74 7.19
N LYS A 321 -17.95 6.58 8.19
CA LYS A 321 -18.00 8.04 8.09
C LYS A 321 -16.67 8.67 8.42
N TRP A 322 -16.35 9.75 7.71
CA TRP A 322 -15.19 10.55 8.04
C TRP A 322 -15.56 11.63 9.06
N ASP A 323 -14.91 11.59 10.22
CA ASP A 323 -15.05 12.55 11.31
C ASP A 323 -13.76 12.69 12.12
N HIS A 324 -13.77 13.44 13.23
CA HIS A 324 -12.62 13.62 14.12
C HIS A 324 -12.52 12.58 15.24
N GLN A 325 -13.39 11.60 15.24
CA GLN A 325 -13.56 10.69 16.37
C GLN A 325 -12.28 9.90 16.70
N TYR A 326 -11.47 9.54 15.68
CA TYR A 326 -10.22 8.85 15.93
C TYR A 326 -9.29 9.64 16.87
N LEU A 327 -9.11 10.94 16.62
CA LEU A 327 -8.31 11.81 17.47
C LEU A 327 -8.95 11.98 18.87
N ASP A 328 -10.25 12.19 18.91
CA ASP A 328 -10.99 12.35 20.17
C ASP A 328 -10.84 11.10 21.05
N LEU A 329 -10.91 9.91 20.47
CA LEU A 329 -10.74 8.66 21.19
C LEU A 329 -9.31 8.48 21.68
N LEU A 330 -8.30 8.79 20.85
CA LEU A 330 -6.90 8.71 21.26
C LEU A 330 -6.59 9.61 22.48
N LEU A 331 -7.14 10.81 22.50
CA LEU A 331 -6.83 11.80 23.54
C LEU A 331 -7.65 11.64 24.82
N ASN A 332 -8.88 11.11 24.72
CA ASN A 332 -9.82 11.09 25.86
C ASN A 332 -9.89 9.74 26.58
N TYR A 333 -9.31 8.68 26.00
CA TYR A 333 -9.33 7.37 26.62
C TYR A 333 -7.92 6.94 27.07
N LYS A 334 -7.90 6.09 28.08
CA LYS A 334 -6.70 5.33 28.46
C LYS A 334 -6.63 4.06 27.61
N TRP A 335 -5.46 3.74 27.13
CA TRP A 335 -5.23 2.61 26.24
C TRP A 335 -4.29 1.61 26.91
N GLU A 336 -4.56 0.33 26.72
CA GLU A 336 -3.70 -0.77 27.12
C GLU A 336 -3.41 -1.67 25.92
N SER A 337 -2.20 -2.25 25.89
CA SER A 337 -1.87 -3.23 24.87
C SER A 337 -2.41 -4.60 25.24
N LYS A 338 -3.12 -5.24 24.32
CA LYS A 338 -3.66 -6.58 24.45
C LYS A 338 -3.38 -7.40 23.21
N LYS A 339 -3.50 -8.71 23.34
CA LYS A 339 -3.46 -9.59 22.16
C LYS A 339 -4.85 -9.76 21.59
N SER A 340 -4.94 -9.60 20.26
CA SER A 340 -6.14 -9.97 19.51
C SER A 340 -6.43 -11.47 19.62
N PRO A 341 -7.61 -11.96 19.24
CA PRO A 341 -7.90 -13.38 19.16
C PRO A 341 -6.91 -14.16 18.27
N ALA A 342 -6.35 -13.52 17.24
CA ALA A 342 -5.31 -14.10 16.38
C ALA A 342 -3.89 -13.97 16.93
N GLY A 343 -3.72 -13.43 18.13
CA GLY A 343 -2.44 -13.36 18.85
C GLY A 343 -1.57 -12.14 18.55
N ALA A 344 -2.01 -11.19 17.70
CA ALA A 344 -1.29 -9.96 17.43
C ALA A 344 -1.50 -8.92 18.53
N TRP A 345 -0.47 -8.12 18.81
CA TRP A 345 -0.59 -6.99 19.73
C TRP A 345 -1.40 -5.86 19.11
N GLN A 346 -2.37 -5.36 19.86
CA GLN A 346 -3.16 -4.19 19.53
C GLN A 346 -3.44 -3.36 20.78
N TRP A 347 -3.83 -2.10 20.58
CA TRP A 347 -4.20 -1.21 21.67
C TRP A 347 -5.72 -1.18 21.81
N GLU A 348 -6.20 -1.34 23.01
CA GLU A 348 -7.62 -1.28 23.34
C GLU A 348 -7.89 -0.27 24.46
N PRO A 349 -9.03 0.41 24.45
CA PRO A 349 -9.37 1.34 25.53
C PRO A 349 -9.69 0.54 26.81
N VAL A 350 -9.22 1.06 27.95
CA VAL A 350 -9.39 0.41 29.26
C VAL A 350 -10.87 0.23 29.64
N ASN A 351 -11.75 1.12 29.20
CA ASN A 351 -13.18 1.07 29.44
C ASN A 351 -13.93 0.77 28.14
N LEU A 352 -14.03 -0.47 27.79
CA LEU A 352 -14.64 -0.99 26.56
C LEU A 352 -16.13 -0.69 26.36
N CYS A 353 -16.88 -0.41 27.42
CA CYS A 353 -18.34 -0.21 27.34
C CYS A 353 -18.79 0.92 26.42
N LEU A 354 -17.91 1.80 26.00
CA LEU A 354 -18.25 2.96 25.17
C LEU A 354 -17.80 2.83 23.70
N LEU A 355 -16.92 1.88 23.36
CA LEU A 355 -16.30 1.77 22.02
C LEU A 355 -16.64 0.48 21.26
N TYR A 356 -17.17 -0.52 21.95
CA TYR A 356 -17.49 -1.80 21.29
C TYR A 356 -18.89 -1.75 20.69
N THR A 357 -18.99 -1.25 19.49
CA THR A 357 -19.97 -1.74 18.52
C THR A 357 -19.23 -2.53 17.44
N SER A 358 -18.45 -3.52 17.84
CA SER A 358 -18.22 -4.64 16.94
C SER A 358 -19.59 -5.25 16.71
N PRO A 359 -20.07 -5.38 15.46
CA PRO A 359 -21.26 -6.16 15.21
C PRO A 359 -21.00 -7.54 15.81
N SER A 360 -21.85 -7.93 16.75
CA SER A 360 -21.86 -9.29 17.28
C SER A 360 -21.94 -10.25 16.10
N PRO A 361 -21.32 -11.42 16.15
CA PRO A 361 -21.54 -12.47 15.15
C PRO A 361 -23.02 -12.82 14.95
N ARG A 362 -23.90 -12.33 15.81
CA ARG A 362 -25.36 -12.49 15.70
C ARG A 362 -26.03 -11.47 14.78
N ASP A 363 -25.36 -10.38 14.43
CA ASP A 363 -25.94 -9.33 13.57
C ASP A 363 -25.73 -9.60 12.07
N ASN A 364 -25.09 -10.71 11.71
CA ASN A 364 -24.92 -11.18 10.34
C ASN A 364 -26.04 -12.12 9.85
N THR A 365 -27.17 -12.18 10.57
CA THR A 365 -28.38 -12.88 10.12
C THR A 365 -29.47 -11.88 9.79
N GLY A 366 -29.30 -11.17 8.69
CA GLY A 366 -30.30 -10.27 8.14
C GLY A 366 -30.03 -10.05 6.68
#